data_55f110f0fa000533b6ee8ec7879336a6
#
_entry.id   55f110f0fa000533b6ee8ec7879336a6
#
_cell.length_a   1.000
_cell.length_b   1.000
_cell.length_c   1.000
_cell.angle_alpha   90.00
_cell.angle_beta   90.00
_cell.angle_gamma   90.00
#
_symmetry.space_group_name_H-M   'P 1'
#
loop_
_entity.id
_entity.type
_entity.pdbx_description
1 polymer ?
#
loop_
_entity_poly.entity_id
_entity_poly.type
_entity_poly.pdbx_seq_one_letter_code
_entity_poly.pdbx_strand_id
1 'polypeptide(L)'
;MLAVVKEHLGPGFSVKEVPYPVLRDTDVIIKVRSVGICGSDGPILAGTRPVPYPLTPGHEFSGDVVEVGKAVKNLKVGDRVTPCIVIGCGDCDMCIEGKEVLCDELVETGIHVDGAMAEYVRVPAKVCRKMRDTTTYDQGASVDPIASAYRTVKAS
;
A
#
# COMPACT_ATOMS: atom_id res chain seq x y z
N MET A 1 15.86 4.88 6.82
CA MET A 1 15.57 4.67 5.40
C MET A 1 15.06 5.96 4.77
N LEU A 2 15.29 6.16 3.46
CA LEU A 2 14.74 7.32 2.76
C LEU A 2 13.25 7.14 2.46
N ALA A 3 12.48 8.23 2.60
CA ALA A 3 11.07 8.29 2.25
C ALA A 3 10.67 9.69 1.78
N VAL A 4 9.62 9.74 0.96
CA VAL A 4 8.86 10.97 0.69
C VAL A 4 7.85 11.14 1.81
N VAL A 5 7.78 12.31 2.43
CA VAL A 5 6.94 12.56 3.60
C VAL A 5 6.08 13.79 3.40
N LYS A 6 4.79 13.65 3.71
CA LYS A 6 3.85 14.74 3.92
C LYS A 6 3.87 15.10 5.40
N GLU A 7 4.46 16.24 5.76
CA GLU A 7 4.73 16.59 7.15
C GLU A 7 3.56 17.32 7.84
N HIS A 8 2.81 18.11 7.08
CA HIS A 8 1.75 18.97 7.60
C HIS A 8 0.76 19.35 6.49
N LEU A 9 -0.33 19.98 6.87
CA LEU A 9 -1.27 20.59 5.94
C LEU A 9 -0.57 21.70 5.13
N GLY A 10 -0.94 21.84 3.86
CA GLY A 10 -0.32 22.79 2.93
C GLY A 10 0.43 22.08 1.80
N PRO A 11 0.95 22.80 0.82
CA PRO A 11 1.60 22.20 -0.35
C PRO A 11 2.97 21.61 -0.03
N GLY A 12 3.35 20.58 -0.78
CA GLY A 12 4.69 20.00 -0.79
C GLY A 12 4.82 18.64 -0.12
N PHE A 13 5.83 17.93 -0.58
CA PHE A 13 6.42 16.75 0.05
C PHE A 13 7.89 17.05 0.35
N SER A 14 8.46 16.38 1.33
CA SER A 14 9.90 16.40 1.60
C SER A 14 10.50 15.00 1.48
N VAL A 15 11.75 14.91 1.06
CA VAL A 15 12.51 13.65 1.13
C VAL A 15 13.37 13.69 2.37
N LYS A 16 13.24 12.69 3.23
CA LYS A 16 13.98 12.61 4.48
C LYS A 16 14.23 11.19 4.96
N GLU A 17 15.10 11.05 5.91
CA GLU A 17 15.28 9.80 6.63
C GLU A 17 14.16 9.61 7.66
N VAL A 18 13.56 8.43 7.62
CA VAL A 18 12.54 7.97 8.58
C VAL A 18 12.98 6.64 9.21
N PRO A 19 12.44 6.27 10.38
CA PRO A 19 12.70 4.96 10.96
C PRO A 19 12.31 3.81 10.01
N TYR A 20 13.03 2.71 10.12
CA TYR A 20 12.63 1.47 9.46
C TYR A 20 11.31 0.96 10.06
N PRO A 21 10.35 0.43 9.26
CA PRO A 21 9.06 0.01 9.76
C PRO A 21 9.18 -1.16 10.73
N VAL A 22 8.41 -1.13 11.82
CA VAL A 22 8.41 -2.21 12.82
C VAL A 22 7.48 -3.33 12.35
N LEU A 23 8.01 -4.55 12.19
CA LEU A 23 7.25 -5.73 11.79
C LEU A 23 6.22 -6.12 12.87
N ARG A 24 4.99 -6.44 12.44
CA ARG A 24 3.94 -7.03 13.29
C ARG A 24 3.71 -8.50 12.91
N ASP A 25 3.07 -9.24 13.81
CA ASP A 25 2.87 -10.69 13.65
C ASP A 25 2.15 -11.11 12.37
N THR A 26 1.21 -10.30 11.89
CA THR A 26 0.36 -10.58 10.71
C THR A 26 0.83 -9.86 9.44
N ASP A 27 1.91 -9.08 9.54
CA ASP A 27 2.36 -8.18 8.48
C ASP A 27 3.60 -8.74 7.78
N VAL A 28 3.94 -8.11 6.67
CA VAL A 28 5.23 -8.25 5.99
C VAL A 28 5.87 -6.90 5.81
N ILE A 29 7.21 -6.86 5.74
CA ILE A 29 7.96 -5.71 5.26
C ILE A 29 8.38 -6.00 3.83
N ILE A 30 8.09 -5.05 2.95
CA ILE A 30 8.38 -5.12 1.52
C ILE A 30 9.46 -4.09 1.21
N LYS A 31 10.55 -4.53 0.56
CA LYS A 31 11.49 -3.64 -0.12
C LYS A 31 10.82 -3.17 -1.42
N VAL A 32 10.51 -1.90 -1.50
CA VAL A 32 9.83 -1.33 -2.67
C VAL A 32 10.77 -1.36 -3.89
N ARG A 33 10.25 -1.82 -5.02
CA ARG A 33 10.98 -1.89 -6.29
C ARG A 33 10.40 -0.94 -7.33
N SER A 34 9.09 -0.74 -7.30
CA SER A 34 8.40 0.20 -8.17
C SER A 34 7.20 0.78 -7.41
N VAL A 35 6.98 2.07 -7.55
CA VAL A 35 5.82 2.78 -7.01
C VAL A 35 5.29 3.75 -8.06
N GLY A 36 3.97 3.69 -8.31
CA GLY A 36 3.24 4.62 -9.16
C GLY A 36 2.85 5.90 -8.42
N ILE A 37 2.59 6.94 -9.18
CA ILE A 37 1.99 8.18 -8.69
C ILE A 37 0.54 8.22 -9.15
N CYS A 38 -0.39 8.11 -8.20
CA CYS A 38 -1.82 8.15 -8.46
C CYS A 38 -2.33 9.59 -8.55
N GLY A 39 -3.43 9.78 -9.27
CA GLY A 39 -4.14 11.07 -9.27
C GLY A 39 -4.57 11.53 -7.87
N SER A 40 -4.80 10.62 -6.94
CA SER A 40 -5.16 10.90 -5.54
C SER A 40 -3.99 11.46 -4.70
N ASP A 41 -2.74 11.29 -5.14
CA ASP A 41 -1.57 11.89 -4.48
C ASP A 41 -1.50 13.41 -4.72
N GLY A 42 -2.07 13.90 -5.83
CA GLY A 42 -2.09 15.32 -6.17
C GLY A 42 -2.75 16.20 -5.08
N PRO A 43 -3.99 15.91 -4.65
CA PRO A 43 -4.64 16.61 -3.55
C PRO A 43 -3.89 16.52 -2.20
N ILE A 44 -3.20 15.40 -1.92
CA ILE A 44 -2.34 15.27 -0.75
C ILE A 44 -1.13 16.20 -0.87
N LEU A 45 -0.46 16.20 -2.03
CA LEU A 45 0.66 17.09 -2.33
C LEU A 45 0.25 18.55 -2.19
N ALA A 46 -0.89 18.93 -2.76
CA ALA A 46 -1.43 20.29 -2.68
C ALA A 46 -1.90 20.70 -1.28
N GLY A 47 -2.11 19.74 -0.37
CA GLY A 47 -2.64 19.97 0.97
C GLY A 47 -4.14 20.27 1.00
N THR A 48 -4.87 19.87 -0.04
CA THR A 48 -6.34 20.02 -0.13
C THR A 48 -7.10 18.78 0.34
N ARG A 49 -6.41 17.62 0.43
CA ARG A 49 -6.94 16.40 1.06
C ARG A 49 -6.28 16.21 2.43
N PRO A 50 -7.04 16.25 3.54
CA PRO A 50 -6.52 15.94 4.87
C PRO A 50 -6.06 14.47 4.94
N VAL A 51 -4.92 14.23 5.57
CA VAL A 51 -4.37 12.90 5.88
C VAL A 51 -3.74 12.97 7.29
N PRO A 52 -3.45 11.85 7.95
CA PRO A 52 -2.61 11.85 9.14
C PRO A 52 -1.23 12.45 8.83
N TYR A 53 -0.66 13.20 9.76
CA TYR A 53 0.68 13.80 9.62
C TYR A 53 1.59 13.34 10.76
N PRO A 54 2.89 13.01 10.51
CA PRO A 54 3.48 12.85 9.19
C PRO A 54 2.98 11.58 8.48
N LEU A 55 3.00 11.57 7.13
CA LEU A 55 2.58 10.43 6.32
C LEU A 55 3.56 10.23 5.15
N THR A 56 3.96 9.00 4.92
CA THR A 56 4.59 8.56 3.66
C THR A 56 3.49 8.19 2.67
N PRO A 57 3.33 8.88 1.52
CA PRO A 57 2.32 8.54 0.52
C PRO A 57 2.73 7.34 -0.34
N GLY A 58 1.92 7.03 -1.37
CA GLY A 58 2.19 5.95 -2.34
C GLY A 58 1.50 4.65 -2.00
N HIS A 59 0.67 4.18 -2.94
CA HIS A 59 -0.19 3.01 -2.74
C HIS A 59 -0.24 2.08 -3.96
N GLU A 60 0.26 2.50 -5.12
CA GLU A 60 0.38 1.71 -6.34
C GLU A 60 1.79 1.14 -6.42
N PHE A 61 2.08 -0.03 -5.83
CA PHE A 61 3.44 -0.49 -5.73
C PHE A 61 3.63 -2.01 -5.81
N SER A 62 4.88 -2.38 -6.02
CA SER A 62 5.34 -3.76 -5.97
C SER A 62 6.75 -3.86 -5.39
N GLY A 63 7.11 -5.03 -4.89
CA GLY A 63 8.42 -5.24 -4.30
C GLY A 63 8.66 -6.65 -3.81
N ASP A 64 9.76 -6.81 -3.08
CA ASP A 64 10.21 -8.07 -2.51
C ASP A 64 9.89 -8.12 -1.02
N VAL A 65 9.30 -9.20 -0.55
CA VAL A 65 9.13 -9.47 0.88
C VAL A 65 10.52 -9.69 1.50
N VAL A 66 10.89 -8.86 2.47
CA VAL A 66 12.18 -8.96 3.17
C VAL A 66 12.04 -9.43 4.60
N GLU A 67 10.87 -9.22 5.22
CA GLU A 67 10.56 -9.74 6.54
C GLU A 67 9.11 -10.24 6.58
N VAL A 68 8.86 -11.25 7.42
CA VAL A 68 7.57 -11.92 7.53
C VAL A 68 7.22 -12.11 9.00
N GLY A 69 6.04 -11.63 9.39
CA GLY A 69 5.52 -11.79 10.75
C GLY A 69 5.22 -13.25 11.10
N LYS A 70 5.35 -13.61 12.36
CA LYS A 70 5.27 -15.01 12.82
C LYS A 70 3.92 -15.70 12.57
N ALA A 71 2.83 -14.94 12.41
CA ALA A 71 1.51 -15.48 12.12
C ALA A 71 1.24 -15.62 10.59
N VAL A 72 2.11 -15.13 9.73
CA VAL A 72 1.95 -15.19 8.28
C VAL A 72 2.33 -16.57 7.77
N LYS A 73 1.45 -17.20 6.98
CA LYS A 73 1.64 -18.57 6.46
C LYS A 73 1.71 -18.63 4.94
N ASN A 74 1.24 -17.62 4.26
CA ASN A 74 1.06 -17.60 2.80
C ASN A 74 2.19 -16.89 2.04
N LEU A 75 3.09 -16.21 2.75
CA LEU A 75 4.22 -15.48 2.19
C LEU A 75 5.53 -15.90 2.87
N LYS A 76 6.64 -15.71 2.16
CA LYS A 76 7.99 -15.91 2.67
C LYS A 76 8.94 -14.83 2.16
N VAL A 77 10.07 -14.67 2.81
CA VAL A 77 11.16 -13.80 2.34
C VAL A 77 11.56 -14.20 0.92
N GLY A 78 11.71 -13.20 0.06
CA GLY A 78 12.02 -13.36 -1.36
C GLY A 78 10.79 -13.47 -2.27
N ASP A 79 9.56 -13.59 -1.73
CA ASP A 79 8.36 -13.53 -2.57
C ASP A 79 8.21 -12.13 -3.18
N ARG A 80 7.94 -12.07 -4.48
CA ARG A 80 7.62 -10.86 -5.21
C ARG A 80 6.13 -10.60 -5.12
N VAL A 81 5.74 -9.41 -4.67
CA VAL A 81 4.34 -9.11 -4.35
C VAL A 81 3.89 -7.75 -4.87
N THR A 82 2.58 -7.64 -5.11
CA THR A 82 1.83 -6.40 -5.25
C THR A 82 0.69 -6.41 -4.22
N PRO A 83 0.62 -5.44 -3.30
CA PRO A 83 -0.47 -5.33 -2.34
C PRO A 83 -1.68 -4.59 -2.92
N CYS A 84 -2.87 -4.90 -2.39
CA CYS A 84 -4.05 -4.06 -2.53
C CYS A 84 -3.94 -2.88 -1.54
N ILE A 85 -4.31 -1.70 -1.99
CA ILE A 85 -4.33 -0.48 -1.15
C ILE A 85 -5.31 -0.62 0.03
N VAL A 86 -6.46 -1.29 -0.19
CA VAL A 86 -7.55 -1.39 0.78
C VAL A 86 -7.26 -2.45 1.84
N ILE A 87 -7.38 -2.04 3.09
CA ILE A 87 -7.23 -2.90 4.28
C ILE A 87 -8.55 -2.81 5.06
N GLY A 88 -9.45 -3.79 4.89
CA GLY A 88 -10.66 -3.91 5.70
C GLY A 88 -10.35 -4.47 7.10
N CYS A 89 -11.25 -4.29 8.07
CA CYS A 89 -11.08 -4.81 9.43
C CYS A 89 -10.98 -6.35 9.46
N GLY A 90 -11.75 -7.04 8.62
CA GLY A 90 -11.73 -8.49 8.46
C GLY A 90 -12.87 -9.22 9.17
N ASP A 91 -13.65 -8.56 10.01
CA ASP A 91 -14.67 -9.16 10.90
C ASP A 91 -16.08 -8.53 10.74
N CYS A 92 -16.23 -7.38 10.06
CA CYS A 92 -17.56 -6.85 9.74
C CYS A 92 -18.21 -7.63 8.58
N ASP A 93 -19.53 -7.53 8.44
CA ASP A 93 -20.31 -8.23 7.39
C ASP A 93 -19.75 -7.97 5.99
N MET A 94 -19.38 -6.72 5.69
CA MET A 94 -18.79 -6.34 4.40
C MET A 94 -17.46 -7.06 4.13
N CYS A 95 -16.61 -7.18 5.14
CA CYS A 95 -15.34 -7.90 5.01
C CYS A 95 -15.55 -9.42 4.85
N ILE A 96 -16.49 -10.00 5.61
CA ILE A 96 -16.83 -11.43 5.53
C ILE A 96 -17.40 -11.77 4.14
N GLU A 97 -18.17 -10.87 3.53
CA GLU A 97 -18.70 -11.00 2.18
C GLU A 97 -17.66 -10.72 1.07
N GLY A 98 -16.41 -10.36 1.40
CA GLY A 98 -15.38 -10.00 0.42
C GLY A 98 -15.58 -8.63 -0.23
N LYS A 99 -16.27 -7.75 0.46
CA LYS A 99 -16.58 -6.36 0.04
C LYS A 99 -15.81 -5.36 0.90
N GLU A 100 -14.51 -5.59 1.14
CA GLU A 100 -13.67 -4.78 2.04
C GLU A 100 -13.69 -3.29 1.72
N VAL A 101 -13.95 -2.92 0.46
CA VAL A 101 -14.09 -1.52 0.02
C VAL A 101 -15.28 -0.80 0.67
N LEU A 102 -16.22 -1.53 1.25
CA LEU A 102 -17.39 -1.01 1.97
C LEU A 102 -17.24 -1.14 3.50
N CYS A 103 -16.06 -1.47 3.99
CA CYS A 103 -15.78 -1.57 5.42
C CYS A 103 -15.79 -0.19 6.06
N ASP A 104 -16.56 -0.01 7.14
CA ASP A 104 -16.63 1.26 7.88
C ASP A 104 -15.29 1.63 8.55
N GLU A 105 -14.46 0.63 8.87
CA GLU A 105 -13.11 0.79 9.43
C GLU A 105 -12.02 0.63 8.37
N LEU A 106 -12.33 0.95 7.13
CA LEU A 106 -11.39 0.85 6.02
C LEU A 106 -10.15 1.72 6.24
N VAL A 107 -8.98 1.11 6.06
CA VAL A 107 -7.68 1.79 6.04
C VAL A 107 -7.07 1.65 4.66
N GLU A 108 -6.46 2.72 4.16
CA GLU A 108 -5.76 2.74 2.88
C GLU A 108 -4.27 3.03 3.10
N THR A 109 -3.43 2.17 2.53
CA THR A 109 -1.96 2.36 2.51
C THR A 109 -1.62 3.64 1.75
N GLY A 110 -0.73 4.47 2.28
CA GLY A 110 -0.31 5.74 1.67
C GLY A 110 -1.31 6.89 1.80
N ILE A 111 -2.44 6.68 2.51
CA ILE A 111 -3.49 7.68 2.74
C ILE A 111 -3.83 7.76 4.23
N HIS A 112 -4.13 6.65 4.88
CA HIS A 112 -4.45 6.57 6.30
C HIS A 112 -3.28 6.05 7.15
N VAL A 113 -2.38 5.30 6.53
CA VAL A 113 -1.14 4.76 7.10
C VAL A 113 -0.01 4.93 6.09
N ASP A 114 1.23 4.84 6.54
CA ASP A 114 2.40 4.99 5.68
C ASP A 114 2.37 4.05 4.47
N GLY A 115 2.76 4.59 3.33
CA GLY A 115 2.79 3.95 2.02
C GLY A 115 4.19 3.69 1.48
N ALA A 116 4.25 3.51 0.18
CA ALA A 116 5.39 2.93 -0.52
C ALA A 116 6.31 3.95 -1.21
N MET A 117 6.10 5.25 -1.08
CA MET A 117 7.10 6.24 -1.52
C MET A 117 8.27 6.29 -0.53
N ALA A 118 8.84 5.11 -0.24
CA ALA A 118 9.96 4.86 0.66
C ALA A 118 10.73 3.62 0.19
N GLU A 119 11.92 3.37 0.76
CA GLU A 119 12.69 2.16 0.46
C GLU A 119 11.99 0.89 0.95
N TYR A 120 11.26 0.97 2.06
CA TYR A 120 10.53 -0.15 2.68
C TYR A 120 9.17 0.30 3.17
N VAL A 121 8.20 -0.61 3.09
CA VAL A 121 6.85 -0.42 3.61
C VAL A 121 6.37 -1.67 4.34
N ARG A 122 5.62 -1.48 5.43
CA ARG A 122 4.93 -2.56 6.14
C ARG A 122 3.47 -2.59 5.71
N VAL A 123 2.99 -3.78 5.36
CA VAL A 123 1.56 -4.01 5.06
C VAL A 123 1.08 -5.35 5.65
N PRO A 124 -0.21 -5.49 5.94
CA PRO A 124 -0.77 -6.79 6.31
C PRO A 124 -0.58 -7.82 5.19
N ALA A 125 -0.14 -9.03 5.53
CA ALA A 125 0.10 -10.10 4.55
C ALA A 125 -1.17 -10.48 3.77
N LYS A 126 -2.36 -10.29 4.35
CA LYS A 126 -3.66 -10.60 3.72
C LYS A 126 -3.92 -9.79 2.44
N VAL A 127 -3.40 -8.57 2.34
CA VAL A 127 -3.61 -7.71 1.16
C VAL A 127 -2.58 -7.97 0.06
N CYS A 128 -1.51 -8.73 0.33
CA CYS A 128 -0.47 -9.02 -0.65
C CYS A 128 -0.89 -10.14 -1.62
N ARG A 129 -0.53 -9.96 -2.89
CA ARG A 129 -0.67 -10.99 -3.93
C ARG A 129 0.70 -11.29 -4.54
N LYS A 130 1.05 -12.59 -4.64
CA LYS A 130 2.29 -13.00 -5.29
C LYS A 130 2.23 -12.69 -6.78
N MET A 131 3.29 -12.09 -7.28
CA MET A 131 3.47 -11.86 -8.70
C MET A 131 4.02 -13.12 -9.38
N ARG A 132 3.67 -13.31 -10.65
CA ARG A 132 4.32 -14.34 -11.49
C ARG A 132 5.76 -13.92 -11.78
N ASP A 133 6.64 -14.89 -12.01
CA ASP A 133 8.06 -14.62 -12.30
C ASP A 133 8.24 -13.76 -13.57
N THR A 134 7.31 -13.87 -14.53
CA THR A 134 7.32 -13.10 -15.77
C THR A 134 6.80 -11.65 -15.61
N THR A 135 6.19 -11.30 -14.49
CA THR A 135 5.64 -9.96 -14.24
C THR A 135 6.76 -9.04 -13.77
N THR A 136 6.93 -7.89 -14.42
CA THR A 136 7.88 -6.87 -13.96
C THR A 136 7.35 -6.14 -12.73
N TYR A 137 8.23 -5.44 -11.98
CA TYR A 137 7.78 -4.64 -10.84
C TYR A 137 6.88 -3.48 -11.27
N ASP A 138 7.15 -2.85 -12.42
CA ASP A 138 6.32 -1.77 -12.95
C ASP A 138 4.92 -2.26 -13.31
N GLN A 139 4.81 -3.46 -13.90
CA GLN A 139 3.52 -4.10 -14.12
C GLN A 139 2.82 -4.44 -12.79
N GLY A 140 3.57 -4.87 -11.77
CA GLY A 140 3.05 -5.10 -10.43
C GLY A 140 2.54 -3.83 -9.77
N ALA A 141 3.25 -2.73 -9.89
CA ALA A 141 2.80 -1.42 -9.38
C ALA A 141 1.52 -0.92 -10.10
N SER A 142 1.35 -1.29 -11.38
CA SER A 142 0.17 -0.90 -12.17
C SER A 142 -1.07 -1.76 -11.91
N VAL A 143 -1.02 -2.77 -11.04
CA VAL A 143 -2.17 -3.68 -10.79
C VAL A 143 -3.36 -2.93 -10.20
N ASP A 144 -3.14 -1.98 -9.28
CA ASP A 144 -4.22 -1.23 -8.63
C ASP A 144 -5.02 -0.37 -9.62
N PRO A 145 -4.41 0.53 -10.41
CA PRO A 145 -5.15 1.31 -11.42
C PRO A 145 -5.81 0.43 -12.50
N ILE A 146 -5.17 -0.69 -12.91
CA ILE A 146 -5.75 -1.63 -13.86
C ILE A 146 -6.97 -2.34 -13.26
N ALA A 147 -6.90 -2.77 -12.01
CA ALA A 147 -8.02 -3.42 -11.31
C ALA A 147 -9.22 -2.47 -11.17
N SER A 148 -8.98 -1.21 -10.85
CA SER A 148 -10.00 -0.16 -10.76
C SER A 148 -10.67 0.08 -12.11
N ALA A 149 -9.90 0.23 -13.19
CA ALA A 149 -10.40 0.39 -14.55
C ALA A 149 -11.20 -0.84 -15.01
N TYR A 150 -10.68 -2.05 -14.78
CA TYR A 150 -11.34 -3.31 -15.13
C TYR A 150 -12.69 -3.46 -14.42
N ARG A 151 -12.74 -3.14 -13.12
CA ARG A 151 -13.99 -3.21 -12.35
C ARG A 151 -15.04 -2.24 -12.89
N THR A 152 -14.65 -1.03 -13.26
CA THR A 152 -15.56 -0.04 -13.85
C THR A 152 -16.17 -0.54 -15.16
N VAL A 153 -15.33 -1.08 -16.07
CA VAL A 153 -15.80 -1.62 -17.36
C VAL A 153 -16.70 -2.84 -17.17
N LYS A 154 -16.42 -3.69 -16.16
CA LYS A 154 -17.23 -4.90 -15.92
C LYS A 154 -18.57 -4.58 -15.27
N ALA A 155 -18.72 -3.44 -14.61
CA ALA A 155 -19.96 -3.02 -13.93
C ALA A 155 -20.90 -2.23 -14.85
N SER A 156 -20.44 -1.80 -16.04
CA SER A 156 -21.21 -1.14 -17.09
C SER A 156 -21.79 -2.15 -18.08
#